data_661ef9c682615e18ea6b1caa79858a4f
#
_entry.id   661ef9c682615e18ea6b1caa79858a4f
#
_cell.length_a   1.000
_cell.length_b   1.000
_cell.length_c   1.000
_cell.angle_alpha   90.00
_cell.angle_beta   90.00
_cell.angle_gamma   90.00
#
_symmetry.space_group_name_H-M   'P 1'
#
loop_
_entity.id
_entity.type
_entity.pdbx_description
1 polymer ?
#
loop_
_entity_poly.entity_id
_entity_poly.type
_entity_poly.pdbx_seq_one_letter_code
_entity_poly.pdbx_strand_id
1 'polypeptide(L)'
;SGTSILFELLALDPNARGPLGWEVLHPVPWQQATEQERRAMSECEQEFWADVQPEFAAIHELRSDLPVECVTLTLPGFSGGHWPMIANIPGWEPDYLASMEYHRALLQALQHGGPECNWVLKTPLYLVFIDLLFATYPDAWVVHTHRDPLKTEPSSLSTLATVRWERSDDVDLPEAGGAGLGDMMIHLANRRVAGELPDRILDSHFAELVADPVRVVEKLYGQMDRPFLPEHADAIRRYIESKPKGKFGKHQYSPEEWGFDPAS
;
A
#
# COMPACT_ATOMS: atom_id res chain seq x y z
N SER A 1 -8.51 -2.19 -6.11
CA SER A 1 -9.11 -1.19 -5.23
C SER A 1 -8.75 0.25 -5.64
N GLY A 2 -7.68 0.48 -6.43
CA GLY A 2 -7.19 1.81 -6.80
C GLY A 2 -6.35 2.48 -5.71
N THR A 3 -6.00 1.75 -4.65
CA THR A 3 -5.18 2.29 -3.55
C THR A 3 -3.80 2.74 -4.01
N SER A 4 -3.15 2.03 -4.93
CA SER A 4 -1.80 2.39 -5.41
C SER A 4 -1.83 3.74 -6.13
N ILE A 5 -2.73 3.92 -7.09
CA ILE A 5 -2.82 5.21 -7.79
C ILE A 5 -3.22 6.36 -6.85
N LEU A 6 -4.17 6.16 -5.94
CA LEU A 6 -4.55 7.19 -4.98
C LEU A 6 -3.37 7.56 -4.06
N PHE A 7 -2.60 6.57 -3.62
CA PHE A 7 -1.38 6.78 -2.83
C PHE A 7 -0.36 7.65 -3.56
N GLU A 8 -0.07 7.31 -4.82
CA GLU A 8 0.82 8.08 -5.68
C GLU A 8 0.32 9.53 -5.86
N LEU A 9 -0.99 9.71 -6.12
CA LEU A 9 -1.57 11.04 -6.29
C LEU A 9 -1.52 11.90 -5.03
N LEU A 10 -1.75 11.32 -3.85
CA LEU A 10 -1.63 12.01 -2.57
C LEU A 10 -0.16 12.39 -2.27
N ALA A 11 0.80 11.55 -2.68
CA ALA A 11 2.22 11.83 -2.50
C ALA A 11 2.78 12.92 -3.44
N LEU A 12 1.97 13.42 -4.41
CA LEU A 12 2.32 14.57 -5.25
C LEU A 12 2.09 15.92 -4.58
N ASP A 13 1.46 15.95 -3.41
CA ASP A 13 1.32 17.20 -2.64
C ASP A 13 2.71 17.73 -2.25
N PRO A 14 3.05 19.01 -2.56
CA PRO A 14 4.34 19.59 -2.19
C PRO A 14 4.61 19.61 -0.66
N ASN A 15 3.56 19.48 0.17
CA ASN A 15 3.66 19.42 1.63
C ASN A 15 3.58 17.99 2.18
N ALA A 16 3.58 16.98 1.32
CA ALA A 16 3.52 15.59 1.71
C ALA A 16 4.56 14.76 0.99
N ARG A 17 4.82 13.56 1.51
CA ARG A 17 5.68 12.58 0.85
C ARG A 17 5.27 11.15 1.21
N GLY A 18 5.45 10.23 0.27
CA GLY A 18 5.51 8.80 0.56
C GLY A 18 6.95 8.35 0.80
N PRO A 19 7.18 7.25 1.52
CA PRO A 19 8.49 6.62 1.61
C PRO A 19 8.89 6.04 0.25
N LEU A 20 10.06 6.42 -0.28
CA LEU A 20 10.54 5.97 -1.59
C LEU A 20 11.20 4.58 -1.48
N GLY A 21 11.16 3.82 -2.58
CA GLY A 21 11.71 2.46 -2.62
C GLY A 21 13.16 2.38 -2.12
N TRP A 22 14.02 3.26 -2.61
CA TRP A 22 15.43 3.30 -2.19
C TRP A 22 15.61 3.69 -0.72
N GLU A 23 14.76 4.56 -0.17
CA GLU A 23 14.81 4.95 1.24
C GLU A 23 14.44 3.81 2.17
N VAL A 24 13.51 2.97 1.71
CA VAL A 24 12.99 1.85 2.50
C VAL A 24 13.91 0.65 2.46
N LEU A 25 14.46 0.32 1.29
CA LEU A 25 15.40 -0.78 1.13
C LEU A 25 16.77 -0.45 1.77
N HIS A 26 17.19 0.79 1.69
CA HIS A 26 18.47 1.26 2.21
C HIS A 26 18.32 2.52 3.09
N PRO A 27 17.60 2.44 4.22
CA PRO A 27 17.30 3.62 5.06
C PRO A 27 18.53 4.22 5.72
N VAL A 28 19.54 3.40 5.98
CA VAL A 28 20.79 3.81 6.62
C VAL A 28 21.95 3.61 5.64
N PRO A 29 22.84 4.62 5.45
CA PRO A 29 24.01 4.46 4.61
C PRO A 29 24.95 3.38 5.17
N TRP A 30 25.31 2.41 4.32
CA TRP A 30 26.38 1.46 4.66
C TRP A 30 27.74 2.08 4.32
N GLN A 31 28.72 1.92 5.18
CA GLN A 31 30.10 2.35 4.93
C GLN A 31 30.25 3.73 4.24
N GLN A 32 29.42 4.70 4.63
CA GLN A 32 29.37 6.05 4.04
C GLN A 32 28.84 6.10 2.59
N ALA A 33 28.04 5.11 2.17
CA ALA A 33 27.39 5.12 0.87
C ALA A 33 26.61 6.42 0.63
N THR A 34 26.80 7.01 -0.52
CA THR A 34 26.07 8.18 -0.98
C THR A 34 24.59 7.82 -1.29
N GLU A 35 23.74 8.82 -1.36
CA GLU A 35 22.37 8.63 -1.81
C GLU A 35 22.31 7.99 -3.20
N GLN A 36 23.19 8.41 -4.13
CA GLN A 36 23.25 7.87 -5.47
C GLN A 36 23.57 6.37 -5.49
N GLU A 37 24.50 5.92 -4.64
CA GLU A 37 24.85 4.50 -4.52
C GLU A 37 23.69 3.69 -3.92
N ARG A 38 22.99 4.22 -2.92
CA ARG A 38 21.80 3.57 -2.34
C ARG A 38 20.65 3.45 -3.36
N ARG A 39 20.42 4.49 -4.16
CA ARG A 39 19.44 4.46 -5.26
C ARG A 39 19.81 3.42 -6.31
N ALA A 40 21.06 3.38 -6.75
CA ALA A 40 21.53 2.42 -7.74
C ALA A 40 21.41 0.97 -7.24
N MET A 41 21.71 0.70 -5.97
CA MET A 41 21.53 -0.62 -5.38
C MET A 41 20.07 -1.01 -5.32
N SER A 42 19.21 -0.12 -4.85
CA SER A 42 17.76 -0.35 -4.83
C SER A 42 17.17 -0.62 -6.21
N GLU A 43 17.63 0.08 -7.24
CA GLU A 43 17.19 -0.15 -8.62
C GLU A 43 17.59 -1.54 -9.09
N CYS A 44 18.85 -1.95 -8.87
CA CYS A 44 19.32 -3.30 -9.14
C CYS A 44 18.49 -4.40 -8.46
N GLU A 45 18.14 -4.21 -7.20
CA GLU A 45 17.33 -5.16 -6.44
C GLU A 45 15.90 -5.27 -6.99
N GLN A 46 15.32 -4.16 -7.43
CA GLN A 46 13.99 -4.15 -8.01
C GLN A 46 13.98 -4.72 -9.43
N GLU A 47 15.01 -4.45 -10.25
CA GLU A 47 15.20 -5.10 -11.54
C GLU A 47 15.36 -6.61 -11.38
N PHE A 48 16.16 -7.06 -10.42
CA PHE A 48 16.32 -8.49 -10.12
C PHE A 48 15.00 -9.15 -9.73
N TRP A 49 14.19 -8.48 -8.93
CA TRP A 49 12.87 -8.98 -8.56
C TRP A 49 11.95 -9.09 -9.80
N ALA A 50 11.93 -8.07 -10.65
CA ALA A 50 11.17 -8.07 -11.89
C ALA A 50 11.61 -9.18 -12.86
N ASP A 51 12.90 -9.52 -12.88
CA ASP A 51 13.44 -10.61 -13.69
C ASP A 51 13.00 -12.00 -13.18
N VAL A 52 12.91 -12.17 -11.85
CA VAL A 52 12.43 -13.42 -11.22
C VAL A 52 10.93 -13.61 -11.45
N GLN A 53 10.14 -12.54 -11.38
CA GLN A 53 8.68 -12.58 -11.50
C GLN A 53 8.16 -11.44 -12.39
N PRO A 54 8.30 -11.55 -13.72
CA PRO A 54 7.92 -10.48 -14.65
C PRO A 54 6.45 -10.06 -14.59
N GLU A 55 5.54 -10.97 -14.21
CA GLU A 55 4.11 -10.72 -14.08
C GLU A 55 3.80 -9.73 -12.95
N PHE A 56 4.68 -9.62 -11.97
CA PHE A 56 4.49 -8.71 -10.84
C PHE A 56 4.47 -7.24 -11.27
N ALA A 57 5.17 -6.88 -12.35
CA ALA A 57 5.15 -5.52 -12.89
C ALA A 57 3.76 -5.05 -13.34
N ALA A 58 2.88 -5.98 -13.75
CA ALA A 58 1.48 -5.67 -14.07
C ALA A 58 0.61 -5.40 -12.83
N ILE A 59 1.06 -5.82 -11.65
CA ILE A 59 0.39 -5.65 -10.35
C ILE A 59 0.91 -4.37 -9.66
N HIS A 60 2.24 -4.26 -9.54
CA HIS A 60 2.95 -3.16 -8.94
C HIS A 60 4.15 -2.73 -9.78
N GLU A 61 4.25 -1.43 -10.05
CA GLU A 61 5.44 -0.86 -10.68
C GLU A 61 6.59 -0.85 -9.67
N LEU A 62 7.65 -1.61 -9.98
CA LEU A 62 8.85 -1.68 -9.15
C LEU A 62 9.84 -0.62 -9.60
N ARG A 63 10.02 0.42 -8.79
CA ARG A 63 10.98 1.51 -9.03
C ARG A 63 11.48 2.10 -7.71
N SER A 64 12.76 2.40 -7.67
CA SER A 64 13.40 2.95 -6.48
C SER A 64 12.93 4.36 -6.13
N ASP A 65 12.48 5.13 -7.11
CA ASP A 65 12.06 6.53 -6.99
C ASP A 65 10.54 6.72 -6.81
N LEU A 66 9.76 5.63 -6.71
CA LEU A 66 8.33 5.69 -6.42
C LEU A 66 8.03 5.42 -4.93
N PRO A 67 6.93 5.99 -4.41
CA PRO A 67 6.45 5.65 -3.08
C PRO A 67 6.08 4.16 -2.98
N VAL A 68 6.53 3.52 -1.90
CA VAL A 68 6.27 2.09 -1.63
C VAL A 68 5.37 1.87 -0.43
N GLU A 69 4.77 0.69 -0.37
CA GLU A 69 3.87 0.30 0.70
C GLU A 69 4.60 0.10 2.03
N CYS A 70 3.88 0.35 3.13
CA CYS A 70 4.42 0.16 4.47
C CYS A 70 4.76 -1.29 4.81
N VAL A 71 4.23 -2.28 4.07
CA VAL A 71 4.67 -3.67 4.20
C VAL A 71 6.18 -3.79 3.92
N THR A 72 6.69 -3.07 2.93
CA THR A 72 8.13 -3.04 2.63
C THR A 72 8.94 -2.39 3.75
N LEU A 73 8.42 -1.30 4.36
CA LEU A 73 9.09 -0.65 5.50
C LEU A 73 9.30 -1.59 6.68
N THR A 74 8.35 -2.48 6.93
CA THR A 74 8.34 -3.35 8.12
C THR A 74 8.97 -4.72 7.89
N LEU A 75 9.35 -5.06 6.64
CA LEU A 75 10.03 -6.32 6.31
C LEU A 75 11.25 -6.60 7.19
N PRO A 76 12.23 -5.66 7.34
CA PRO A 76 13.45 -5.95 8.11
C PRO A 76 13.21 -6.19 9.60
N GLY A 77 12.08 -5.73 10.14
CA GLY A 77 11.72 -5.92 11.55
C GLY A 77 11.27 -7.34 11.90
N PHE A 78 10.99 -8.20 10.92
CA PHE A 78 10.50 -9.58 11.09
C PHE A 78 9.30 -9.74 12.04
N SER A 79 8.49 -8.70 12.20
CA SER A 79 7.34 -8.68 13.12
C SER A 79 6.00 -8.43 12.44
N GLY A 80 6.01 -7.95 11.19
CA GLY A 80 4.80 -7.55 10.47
C GLY A 80 3.97 -8.72 9.93
N GLY A 81 2.65 -8.50 9.82
CA GLY A 81 1.68 -9.51 9.34
C GLY A 81 1.82 -9.93 7.87
N HIS A 82 2.72 -9.32 7.12
CA HIS A 82 2.99 -9.70 5.73
C HIS A 82 3.82 -11.01 5.63
N TRP A 83 4.63 -11.36 6.64
CA TRP A 83 5.47 -12.55 6.59
C TRP A 83 4.68 -13.85 6.35
N PRO A 84 3.61 -14.18 7.10
CA PRO A 84 2.80 -15.35 6.79
C PRO A 84 2.09 -15.25 5.43
N MET A 85 1.85 -14.04 4.95
CA MET A 85 1.22 -13.85 3.64
C MET A 85 2.17 -14.21 2.48
N ILE A 86 3.44 -13.79 2.57
CA ILE A 86 4.41 -13.94 1.47
C ILE A 86 5.23 -15.22 1.55
N ALA A 87 5.42 -15.81 2.72
CA ALA A 87 6.31 -16.94 2.93
C ALA A 87 5.62 -18.20 3.47
N ASN A 88 4.31 -18.14 3.76
CA ASN A 88 3.51 -19.26 4.28
C ASN A 88 4.25 -20.02 5.40
N ILE A 89 4.62 -19.32 6.48
CA ILE A 89 5.38 -19.91 7.60
C ILE A 89 4.39 -20.42 8.65
N PRO A 90 4.20 -21.74 8.79
CA PRO A 90 3.24 -22.30 9.74
C PRO A 90 3.57 -21.91 11.19
N GLY A 91 2.54 -21.48 11.93
CA GLY A 91 2.68 -21.14 13.36
C GLY A 91 3.42 -19.85 13.66
N TRP A 92 3.75 -19.07 12.64
CA TRP A 92 4.32 -17.73 12.84
C TRP A 92 3.20 -16.72 13.10
N GLU A 93 3.32 -15.98 14.19
CA GLU A 93 2.34 -14.97 14.58
C GLU A 93 2.95 -13.56 14.50
N PRO A 94 2.24 -12.56 13.92
CA PRO A 94 2.74 -11.20 13.86
C PRO A 94 2.73 -10.52 15.23
N ASP A 95 3.80 -9.79 15.53
CA ASP A 95 3.81 -8.79 16.60
C ASP A 95 3.56 -7.40 15.99
N TYR A 96 2.29 -7.03 15.88
CA TYR A 96 1.90 -5.75 15.31
C TYR A 96 2.39 -4.55 16.11
N LEU A 97 2.55 -4.67 17.44
CA LEU A 97 3.09 -3.60 18.26
C LEU A 97 4.55 -3.32 17.92
N ALA A 98 5.40 -4.34 17.93
CA ALA A 98 6.80 -4.22 17.54
C ALA A 98 6.95 -3.73 16.08
N SER A 99 6.06 -4.20 15.19
CA SER A 99 6.02 -3.76 13.79
C SER A 99 5.72 -2.25 13.67
N MET A 100 4.77 -1.73 14.43
CA MET A 100 4.41 -0.31 14.40
C MET A 100 5.45 0.58 15.10
N GLU A 101 6.11 0.10 16.14
CA GLU A 101 7.24 0.79 16.77
C GLU A 101 8.41 0.93 15.79
N TYR A 102 8.76 -0.15 15.10
CA TYR A 102 9.78 -0.14 14.05
C TYR A 102 9.40 0.81 12.91
N HIS A 103 8.16 0.72 12.41
CA HIS A 103 7.64 1.59 11.38
C HIS A 103 7.77 3.08 11.74
N ARG A 104 7.39 3.45 12.97
CA ARG A 104 7.50 4.83 13.45
C ARG A 104 8.96 5.28 13.55
N ALA A 105 9.83 4.44 14.09
CA ALA A 105 11.25 4.75 14.21
C ALA A 105 11.90 4.96 12.82
N LEU A 106 11.52 4.14 11.84
CA LEU A 106 12.02 4.28 10.47
C LEU A 106 11.56 5.59 9.82
N LEU A 107 10.27 5.95 9.94
CA LEU A 107 9.78 7.24 9.41
C LEU A 107 10.48 8.43 10.07
N GLN A 108 10.72 8.37 11.38
CA GLN A 108 11.50 9.39 12.10
C GLN A 108 12.94 9.50 11.57
N ALA A 109 13.58 8.36 11.31
CA ALA A 109 14.93 8.33 10.73
C ALA A 109 14.95 8.93 9.32
N LEU A 110 13.98 8.60 8.47
CA LEU A 110 13.86 9.13 7.11
C LEU A 110 13.53 10.62 7.08
N GLN A 111 12.88 11.14 8.11
CA GLN A 111 12.57 12.58 8.21
C GLN A 111 13.68 13.38 8.89
N HIS A 112 14.61 12.72 9.56
CA HIS A 112 15.66 13.40 10.32
C HIS A 112 16.50 14.32 9.43
N GLY A 113 16.57 15.60 9.80
CA GLY A 113 17.29 16.63 9.04
C GLY A 113 16.60 17.11 7.76
N GLY A 114 15.46 16.55 7.40
CA GLY A 114 14.61 16.98 6.30
C GLY A 114 13.57 18.03 6.69
N PRO A 115 12.84 18.59 5.72
CA PRO A 115 11.76 19.53 5.98
C PRO A 115 10.58 18.83 6.67
N GLU A 116 9.83 19.59 7.44
CA GLU A 116 8.54 19.13 7.97
C GLU A 116 7.58 18.79 6.83
N CYS A 117 6.97 17.60 6.88
CA CYS A 117 6.05 17.14 5.83
C CYS A 117 4.99 16.21 6.40
N ASN A 118 3.88 16.07 5.69
CA ASN A 118 2.89 15.05 5.97
C ASN A 118 3.30 13.73 5.33
N TRP A 119 3.28 12.65 6.09
CA TRP A 119 3.49 11.33 5.53
C TRP A 119 2.21 10.80 4.88
N VAL A 120 2.32 10.40 3.63
CA VAL A 120 1.30 9.60 2.94
C VAL A 120 1.77 8.14 2.98
N LEU A 121 0.97 7.29 3.58
CA LEU A 121 1.32 5.90 3.86
C LEU A 121 0.24 4.96 3.31
N LYS A 122 0.63 3.76 2.87
CA LYS A 122 -0.30 2.80 2.30
C LYS A 122 0.07 1.38 2.70
N THR A 123 -0.91 0.63 3.16
CA THR A 123 -0.85 -0.83 3.31
C THR A 123 -2.24 -1.42 3.37
N PRO A 124 -2.46 -2.64 2.87
CA PRO A 124 -3.73 -3.35 3.08
C PRO A 124 -3.93 -3.81 4.53
N LEU A 125 -2.88 -3.86 5.34
CA LEU A 125 -2.90 -4.45 6.69
C LEU A 125 -3.41 -3.52 7.79
N TYR A 126 -3.45 -2.19 7.60
CA TYR A 126 -3.87 -1.27 8.67
C TYR A 126 -5.29 -1.52 9.17
N LEU A 127 -6.17 -2.07 8.33
CA LEU A 127 -7.54 -2.41 8.73
C LEU A 127 -7.58 -3.54 9.76
N VAL A 128 -6.58 -4.43 9.79
CA VAL A 128 -6.48 -5.55 10.75
C VAL A 128 -6.22 -5.03 12.16
N PHE A 129 -5.43 -3.95 12.30
CA PHE A 129 -5.01 -3.40 13.60
C PHE A 129 -5.24 -1.88 13.68
N ILE A 130 -6.43 -1.43 13.21
CA ILE A 130 -6.76 0.00 13.10
C ILE A 130 -6.68 0.77 14.43
N ASP A 131 -6.98 0.13 15.55
CA ASP A 131 -6.85 0.74 16.88
C ASP A 131 -5.38 1.04 17.21
N LEU A 132 -4.47 0.11 16.89
CA LEU A 132 -3.04 0.31 17.07
C LEU A 132 -2.50 1.39 16.13
N LEU A 133 -3.03 1.48 14.90
CA LEU A 133 -2.71 2.55 13.97
C LEU A 133 -3.00 3.92 14.61
N PHE A 134 -4.21 4.14 15.13
CA PHE A 134 -4.59 5.39 15.76
C PHE A 134 -3.89 5.63 17.11
N ALA A 135 -3.51 4.57 17.82
CA ALA A 135 -2.69 4.70 19.04
C ALA A 135 -1.25 5.14 18.70
N THR A 136 -0.70 4.64 17.58
CA THR A 136 0.67 5.00 17.13
C THR A 136 0.72 6.38 16.48
N TYR A 137 -0.31 6.75 15.72
CA TYR A 137 -0.45 8.01 14.98
C TYR A 137 -1.78 8.67 15.31
N PRO A 138 -1.87 9.38 16.46
CA PRO A 138 -3.14 9.94 16.94
C PRO A 138 -3.75 11.01 16.05
N ASP A 139 -2.97 11.62 15.17
CA ASP A 139 -3.34 12.65 14.21
C ASP A 139 -3.61 12.10 12.79
N ALA A 140 -3.49 10.79 12.59
CA ALA A 140 -3.66 10.18 11.27
C ALA A 140 -5.10 10.33 10.74
N TRP A 141 -5.20 10.55 9.45
CA TRP A 141 -6.41 10.37 8.66
C TRP A 141 -6.28 9.07 7.88
N VAL A 142 -7.33 8.27 7.85
CA VAL A 142 -7.40 7.02 7.09
C VAL A 142 -8.31 7.24 5.88
N VAL A 143 -7.81 6.98 4.68
CA VAL A 143 -8.65 6.93 3.48
C VAL A 143 -8.92 5.47 3.14
N HIS A 144 -10.14 5.04 3.40
CA HIS A 144 -10.62 3.70 3.09
C HIS A 144 -11.13 3.65 1.65
N THR A 145 -10.49 2.83 0.82
CA THR A 145 -10.86 2.72 -0.59
C THR A 145 -11.81 1.56 -0.82
N HIS A 146 -12.89 1.82 -1.56
CA HIS A 146 -13.95 0.86 -1.87
C HIS A 146 -13.95 0.47 -3.34
N ARG A 147 -14.09 -0.81 -3.59
CA ARG A 147 -14.32 -1.40 -4.89
C ARG A 147 -15.16 -2.67 -4.72
N ASP A 148 -15.86 -3.06 -5.77
CA ASP A 148 -16.61 -4.32 -5.85
C ASP A 148 -15.78 -5.50 -5.30
N PRO A 149 -16.24 -6.21 -4.25
CA PRO A 149 -15.56 -7.35 -3.66
C PRO A 149 -15.25 -8.45 -4.67
N LEU A 150 -16.17 -8.75 -5.60
CA LEU A 150 -15.97 -9.74 -6.67
C LEU A 150 -14.81 -9.39 -7.62
N LYS A 151 -14.28 -8.17 -7.55
CA LYS A 151 -13.08 -7.74 -8.29
C LYS A 151 -11.88 -7.58 -7.39
N THR A 152 -12.09 -7.32 -6.11
CA THR A 152 -11.00 -7.04 -5.19
C THR A 152 -10.42 -8.32 -4.59
N GLU A 153 -11.27 -9.25 -4.17
CA GLU A 153 -10.82 -10.50 -3.53
C GLU A 153 -10.04 -11.39 -4.50
N PRO A 154 -10.53 -11.72 -5.71
CA PRO A 154 -9.74 -12.50 -6.66
C PRO A 154 -8.42 -11.82 -7.04
N SER A 155 -8.43 -10.49 -7.18
CA SER A 155 -7.20 -9.73 -7.44
C SER A 155 -6.19 -9.84 -6.29
N SER A 156 -6.65 -9.83 -5.06
CA SER A 156 -5.78 -9.95 -3.88
C SER A 156 -5.18 -11.34 -3.78
N LEU A 157 -5.97 -12.39 -4.03
CA LEU A 157 -5.49 -13.78 -4.06
C LEU A 157 -4.46 -14.00 -5.17
N SER A 158 -4.75 -13.52 -6.38
CA SER A 158 -3.81 -13.59 -7.50
C SER A 158 -2.50 -12.87 -7.20
N THR A 159 -2.56 -11.69 -6.55
CA THR A 159 -1.37 -10.97 -6.11
C THR A 159 -0.57 -11.77 -5.08
N LEU A 160 -1.26 -12.34 -4.08
CA LEU A 160 -0.63 -13.14 -3.03
C LEU A 160 0.03 -14.40 -3.61
N ALA A 161 -0.64 -15.07 -4.55
CA ALA A 161 -0.09 -16.20 -5.29
C ALA A 161 1.21 -15.83 -6.01
N THR A 162 1.19 -14.73 -6.77
CA THR A 162 2.36 -14.25 -7.50
C THR A 162 3.55 -14.03 -6.56
N VAL A 163 3.32 -13.36 -5.42
CA VAL A 163 4.36 -13.12 -4.41
C VAL A 163 4.87 -14.41 -3.76
N ARG A 164 4.02 -15.42 -3.58
CA ARG A 164 4.44 -16.72 -3.04
C ARG A 164 5.25 -17.53 -4.04
N TRP A 165 4.87 -17.52 -5.31
CA TRP A 165 5.62 -18.20 -6.38
C TRP A 165 7.03 -17.67 -6.59
N GLU A 166 7.32 -16.45 -6.21
CA GLU A 166 8.69 -15.94 -6.18
C GLU A 166 9.59 -16.69 -5.19
N ARG A 167 9.00 -17.41 -4.23
CA ARG A 167 9.70 -18.01 -3.08
C ARG A 167 9.53 -19.51 -2.97
N SER A 168 8.59 -20.10 -3.69
CA SER A 168 8.26 -21.51 -3.61
C SER A 168 7.58 -21.98 -4.89
N ASP A 169 7.98 -23.18 -5.37
CA ASP A 169 7.29 -23.88 -6.45
C ASP A 169 6.02 -24.59 -5.98
N ASP A 170 5.85 -24.72 -4.65
CA ASP A 170 4.69 -25.35 -4.01
C ASP A 170 3.86 -24.28 -3.28
N VAL A 171 2.81 -23.81 -3.96
CA VAL A 171 1.92 -22.77 -3.46
C VAL A 171 0.50 -23.30 -3.36
N ASP A 172 0.05 -23.58 -2.14
CA ASP A 172 -1.35 -23.89 -1.87
C ASP A 172 -2.17 -22.62 -1.71
N LEU A 173 -2.92 -22.28 -2.76
CA LEU A 173 -3.70 -21.06 -2.86
C LEU A 173 -5.06 -21.09 -2.16
N PRO A 174 -5.80 -22.23 -2.13
CA PRO A 174 -7.05 -22.32 -1.39
C PRO A 174 -6.88 -22.00 0.10
N GLU A 175 -5.78 -22.45 0.71
CA GLU A 175 -5.43 -22.07 2.08
C GLU A 175 -4.98 -20.61 2.21
N ALA A 176 -4.36 -20.07 1.17
CA ALA A 176 -3.92 -18.69 1.13
C ALA A 176 -5.07 -17.66 1.06
N GLY A 177 -6.16 -18.06 0.40
CA GLY A 177 -7.36 -17.26 0.23
C GLY A 177 -8.35 -17.38 1.38
N GLY A 178 -7.98 -18.13 2.41
CA GLY A 178 -8.85 -18.41 3.54
C GLY A 178 -9.49 -17.16 4.11
N ALA A 179 -10.79 -17.20 4.14
CA ALA A 179 -11.76 -16.44 4.88
C ALA A 179 -11.20 -15.34 5.81
N GLY A 180 -11.65 -14.17 5.68
CA GLY A 180 -11.37 -13.14 6.65
C GLY A 180 -11.39 -11.72 6.11
N LEU A 181 -11.13 -11.49 4.83
CA LEU A 181 -11.17 -10.12 4.33
C LEU A 181 -12.61 -9.59 4.35
N GLY A 182 -13.57 -10.37 3.89
CA GLY A 182 -15.01 -10.03 3.94
C GLY A 182 -15.48 -9.83 5.38
N ASP A 183 -15.18 -10.78 6.28
CA ASP A 183 -15.56 -10.69 7.69
C ASP A 183 -14.88 -9.51 8.39
N MET A 184 -13.63 -9.26 8.09
CA MET A 184 -12.89 -8.09 8.59
C MET A 184 -13.54 -6.78 8.13
N MET A 185 -13.95 -6.69 6.86
CA MET A 185 -14.61 -5.51 6.31
C MET A 185 -15.98 -5.27 6.95
N ILE A 186 -16.76 -6.34 7.16
CA ILE A 186 -18.05 -6.28 7.88
C ILE A 186 -17.81 -5.83 9.33
N HIS A 187 -16.84 -6.40 10.01
CA HIS A 187 -16.49 -6.01 11.36
C HIS A 187 -16.13 -4.51 11.46
N LEU A 188 -15.27 -4.03 10.56
CA LEU A 188 -14.88 -2.62 10.49
C LEU A 188 -16.09 -1.71 10.23
N ALA A 189 -16.95 -2.08 9.30
CA ALA A 189 -18.17 -1.33 8.99
C ALA A 189 -19.11 -1.25 10.21
N ASN A 190 -19.32 -2.36 10.92
CA ASN A 190 -20.15 -2.41 12.13
C ASN A 190 -19.57 -1.49 13.23
N ARG A 191 -18.27 -1.50 13.46
CA ARG A 191 -17.61 -0.62 14.43
C ARG A 191 -17.72 0.86 14.06
N ARG A 192 -17.62 1.19 12.77
CA ARG A 192 -17.87 2.56 12.29
C ARG A 192 -19.29 3.02 12.54
N VAL A 193 -20.28 2.17 12.22
CA VAL A 193 -21.71 2.47 12.48
C VAL A 193 -21.98 2.61 13.96
N ALA A 194 -21.34 1.82 14.82
CA ALA A 194 -21.45 1.91 16.27
C ALA A 194 -20.74 3.13 16.89
N GLY A 195 -19.98 3.91 16.11
CA GLY A 195 -19.19 5.04 16.61
C GLY A 195 -18.00 4.64 17.47
N GLU A 196 -17.49 3.43 17.29
CA GLU A 196 -16.35 2.90 18.06
C GLU A 196 -14.99 3.33 17.49
N LEU A 197 -14.98 3.89 16.28
CA LEU A 197 -13.77 4.35 15.60
C LEU A 197 -13.78 5.87 15.44
N PRO A 198 -12.60 6.51 15.35
CA PRO A 198 -12.52 7.95 15.13
C PRO A 198 -13.19 8.39 13.81
N ASP A 199 -13.76 9.61 13.79
CA ASP A 199 -14.37 10.21 12.59
C ASP A 199 -13.36 10.53 11.47
N ARG A 200 -12.07 10.26 11.70
CA ARG A 200 -10.99 10.47 10.72
C ARG A 200 -10.78 9.30 9.77
N ILE A 201 -11.85 8.57 9.46
CA ILE A 201 -11.87 7.54 8.42
C ILE A 201 -12.78 8.02 7.28
N LEU A 202 -12.16 8.38 6.17
CA LEU A 202 -12.81 8.87 4.97
C LEU A 202 -12.97 7.75 3.94
N ASP A 203 -14.00 7.85 3.12
CA ASP A 203 -14.30 6.86 2.08
C ASP A 203 -13.95 7.40 0.69
N SER A 204 -13.30 6.57 -0.12
CA SER A 204 -13.00 6.83 -1.52
C SER A 204 -13.44 5.66 -2.38
N HIS A 205 -14.26 5.93 -3.40
CA HIS A 205 -14.75 4.91 -4.31
C HIS A 205 -13.93 4.85 -5.60
N PHE A 206 -13.52 3.64 -5.98
CA PHE A 206 -12.70 3.41 -7.18
C PHE A 206 -13.32 4.01 -8.45
N ALA A 207 -14.64 3.93 -8.60
CA ALA A 207 -15.33 4.47 -9.77
C ALA A 207 -15.20 6.00 -9.84
N GLU A 208 -15.32 6.71 -8.70
CA GLU A 208 -15.13 8.16 -8.63
C GLU A 208 -13.68 8.53 -8.94
N LEU A 209 -12.72 7.80 -8.37
CA LEU A 209 -11.29 8.03 -8.58
C LEU A 209 -10.89 7.89 -10.06
N VAL A 210 -11.43 6.90 -10.75
CA VAL A 210 -11.16 6.70 -12.19
C VAL A 210 -11.83 7.77 -13.05
N ALA A 211 -13.01 8.25 -12.64
CA ALA A 211 -13.75 9.26 -13.38
C ALA A 211 -13.11 10.66 -13.26
N ASP A 212 -12.72 11.08 -12.06
CA ASP A 212 -12.10 12.36 -11.80
C ASP A 212 -11.16 12.30 -10.58
N PRO A 213 -9.90 11.95 -10.77
CA PRO A 213 -8.93 11.83 -9.69
C PRO A 213 -8.65 13.15 -8.97
N VAL A 214 -8.66 14.29 -9.69
CA VAL A 214 -8.42 15.60 -9.08
C VAL A 214 -9.53 15.93 -8.10
N ARG A 215 -10.78 15.76 -8.51
CA ARG A 215 -11.95 16.02 -7.67
C ARG A 215 -12.00 15.13 -6.44
N VAL A 216 -11.59 13.86 -6.57
CA VAL A 216 -11.56 12.94 -5.42
C VAL A 216 -10.53 13.40 -4.40
N VAL A 217 -9.32 13.77 -4.82
CA VAL A 217 -8.29 14.28 -3.91
C VAL A 217 -8.72 15.61 -3.29
N GLU A 218 -9.28 16.54 -4.05
CA GLU A 218 -9.81 17.81 -3.53
C GLU A 218 -10.89 17.56 -2.44
N LYS A 219 -11.84 16.63 -2.69
CA LYS A 219 -12.87 16.24 -1.72
C LYS A 219 -12.26 15.71 -0.42
N LEU A 220 -11.25 14.83 -0.52
CA LEU A 220 -10.56 14.28 0.64
C LEU A 220 -9.84 15.38 1.43
N TYR A 221 -9.15 16.28 0.78
CA TYR A 221 -8.48 17.42 1.43
C TYR A 221 -9.48 18.34 2.14
N GLY A 222 -10.62 18.62 1.51
CA GLY A 222 -11.69 19.40 2.13
C GLY A 222 -12.28 18.72 3.38
N GLN A 223 -12.43 17.40 3.37
CA GLN A 223 -12.89 16.63 4.53
C GLN A 223 -11.87 16.58 5.67
N MET A 224 -10.57 16.70 5.36
CA MET A 224 -9.47 16.80 6.33
C MET A 224 -9.24 18.22 6.84
N ASP A 225 -10.01 19.20 6.36
CA ASP A 225 -9.78 20.63 6.59
C ASP A 225 -8.35 21.07 6.20
N ARG A 226 -7.89 20.57 5.04
CA ARG A 226 -6.56 20.86 4.49
C ARG A 226 -6.68 21.65 3.17
N PRO A 227 -5.78 22.59 2.90
CA PRO A 227 -5.79 23.31 1.64
C PRO A 227 -5.40 22.37 0.49
N PHE A 228 -6.21 22.33 -0.55
CA PHE A 228 -5.88 21.69 -1.81
C PHE A 228 -5.26 22.71 -2.75
N LEU A 229 -3.96 22.61 -3.00
CA LEU A 229 -3.20 23.61 -3.74
C LEU A 229 -3.35 23.41 -5.27
N PRO A 230 -3.39 24.51 -6.06
CA PRO A 230 -3.40 24.42 -7.52
C PRO A 230 -2.23 23.61 -8.09
N GLU A 231 -1.04 23.75 -7.50
CA GLU A 231 0.17 22.99 -7.88
C GLU A 231 -0.02 21.50 -7.72
N HIS A 232 -0.73 21.05 -6.68
CA HIS A 232 -1.08 19.66 -6.46
C HIS A 232 -2.04 19.14 -7.53
N ALA A 233 -3.10 19.92 -7.85
CA ALA A 233 -4.02 19.59 -8.92
C ALA A 233 -3.31 19.43 -10.28
N ASP A 234 -2.39 20.34 -10.59
CA ASP A 234 -1.61 20.29 -11.83
C ASP A 234 -0.62 19.13 -11.85
N ALA A 235 -0.03 18.80 -10.72
CA ALA A 235 0.83 17.60 -10.58
C ALA A 235 0.03 16.32 -10.85
N ILE A 236 -1.18 16.19 -10.30
CA ILE A 236 -2.08 15.06 -10.55
C ILE A 236 -2.39 14.93 -12.05
N ARG A 237 -2.77 16.01 -12.73
CA ARG A 237 -3.08 15.99 -14.17
C ARG A 237 -1.89 15.50 -14.99
N ARG A 238 -0.70 16.10 -14.78
CA ARG A 238 0.53 15.68 -15.46
C ARG A 238 0.89 14.23 -15.20
N TYR A 239 0.71 13.78 -13.96
CA TYR A 239 1.01 12.41 -13.60
C TYR A 239 0.11 11.39 -14.34
N ILE A 240 -1.20 11.63 -14.37
CA ILE A 240 -2.16 10.78 -15.09
C ILE A 240 -1.86 10.76 -16.61
N GLU A 241 -1.51 11.89 -17.20
CA GLU A 241 -1.12 11.97 -18.61
C GLU A 241 0.17 11.17 -18.91
N SER A 242 1.15 11.19 -18.00
CA SER A 242 2.42 10.50 -18.16
C SER A 242 2.36 8.99 -17.88
N LYS A 243 1.31 8.53 -17.17
CA LYS A 243 1.13 7.14 -16.76
C LYS A 243 -0.13 6.53 -17.41
N PRO A 244 -0.07 6.24 -18.72
CA PRO A 244 -1.23 5.69 -19.41
C PRO A 244 -1.60 4.32 -18.85
N LYS A 245 -2.91 4.06 -18.78
CA LYS A 245 -3.47 2.82 -18.27
C LYS A 245 -2.90 1.61 -19.02
N GLY A 246 -2.41 0.63 -18.28
CA GLY A 246 -1.86 -0.61 -18.85
C GLY A 246 -0.42 -0.49 -19.37
N LYS A 247 0.35 0.52 -18.97
CA LYS A 247 1.77 0.69 -19.35
C LYS A 247 2.61 -0.57 -19.15
N PHE A 248 2.37 -1.33 -18.08
CA PHE A 248 3.09 -2.57 -17.73
C PHE A 248 2.28 -3.84 -17.98
N GLY A 249 1.27 -3.77 -18.85
CA GLY A 249 0.33 -4.86 -19.06
C GLY A 249 -0.91 -4.76 -18.19
N LYS A 250 -1.72 -5.81 -18.23
CA LYS A 250 -2.95 -5.92 -17.43
C LYS A 250 -2.84 -7.15 -16.57
N HIS A 251 -2.97 -6.99 -15.28
CA HIS A 251 -3.13 -8.10 -14.35
C HIS A 251 -4.38 -8.90 -14.74
N GLN A 252 -4.19 -10.17 -15.07
CA GLN A 252 -5.24 -11.07 -15.55
C GLN A 252 -5.58 -12.07 -14.44
N TYR A 253 -6.82 -12.14 -14.10
CA TYR A 253 -7.40 -13.13 -13.18
C TYR A 253 -8.91 -13.19 -13.43
N SER A 254 -9.54 -14.31 -13.10
CA SER A 254 -10.99 -14.42 -13.06
C SER A 254 -11.48 -14.80 -11.66
N PRO A 255 -12.71 -14.43 -11.26
CA PRO A 255 -13.28 -14.85 -9.97
C PRO A 255 -13.33 -16.38 -9.86
N GLU A 256 -13.68 -17.07 -10.94
CA GLU A 256 -13.87 -18.52 -10.99
C GLU A 256 -12.57 -19.28 -10.70
N GLU A 257 -11.41 -18.78 -11.19
CA GLU A 257 -10.09 -19.36 -10.89
C GLU A 257 -9.79 -19.40 -9.39
N TRP A 258 -10.42 -18.53 -8.62
CA TRP A 258 -10.22 -18.36 -7.18
C TRP A 258 -11.41 -18.85 -6.35
N GLY A 259 -12.32 -19.64 -6.97
CA GLY A 259 -13.45 -20.26 -6.29
C GLY A 259 -14.62 -19.31 -5.98
N PHE A 260 -14.67 -18.12 -6.57
CA PHE A 260 -15.80 -17.20 -6.44
C PHE A 260 -16.80 -17.46 -7.54
N ASP A 261 -18.08 -17.57 -7.16
CA ASP A 261 -19.20 -17.64 -8.10
C ASP A 261 -19.78 -16.23 -8.30
N PRO A 262 -19.61 -15.61 -9.48
CA PRO A 262 -20.16 -14.27 -9.76
C PRO A 262 -21.69 -14.21 -9.74
N ALA A 263 -22.38 -15.37 -9.74
CA ALA A 263 -23.84 -15.47 -9.72
C ALA A 263 -24.40 -15.65 -8.29
N SER A 264 -23.57 -15.88 -7.30
CA SER A 264 -23.96 -16.02 -5.89
C SER A 264 -23.85 -14.68 -5.15
#